data_8f4bf5044dd3ebb83f7b8fb5562ed449
#
_entry.id   8f4bf5044dd3ebb83f7b8fb5562ed449
#
_cell.length_a   1.000
_cell.length_b   1.000
_cell.length_c   1.000
_cell.angle_alpha   90.00
_cell.angle_beta   90.00
_cell.angle_gamma   90.00
#
_symmetry.space_group_name_H-M   'P 1'
#
loop_
_entity.id
_entity.type
_entity.pdbx_description
1 polymer ?
#
loop_
_entity_poly.entity_id
_entity_poly.type
_entity_poly.pdbx_seq_one_letter_code
_entity_poly.pdbx_strand_id
1 'polypeptide(L)'
;MPLIPRGGPEFPIAPYPQRGPRVPQSLVPIESHLTTDMTDFLRKRVVVTGVGAITPIGNTPAEYWEGLITGRNGIGEITLFDASRHDCRIAGEVKNFDPHDYMDRKEAKRMERFSQLGVAASKQALADAKFVINDLNAEQVGIIIGSGIGGIKVMEEQQTIYLNRGPDRCSPFMVPMMIANMAAGLTAIHTGAKGPNSCSVTACAAGSNAIGDAFRLVQGGYAQAMICGGCEAAVTPLSMAGFTSARTLSTRNDDPSRASRPFDKDRDGFVMGEGAGILILEELHHALSRGARIYAEMVGYGMTCDAYHMTSPVPGGEGAARAIQLALKDGGLTPELVSYINAHGTSTPMNDPTETAAMKRALGDHAYKVAVSSTKSMTGHLLGGSGGIEAVATVLAIANNRIPPTINLENPDEGCDLDYVPNTSRAANVEVALSNSFGFGGHNVTLAFKKYH
;
A
#
# COMPACT_ATOMS: atom_id res chain seq x y z
N MET A 1 -25.33 -34.84 -23.07
CA MET A 1 -25.23 -34.17 -21.77
C MET A 1 -26.23 -34.79 -20.84
N PRO A 2 -25.87 -35.53 -19.81
CA PRO A 2 -26.81 -35.99 -18.77
C PRO A 2 -26.81 -34.98 -17.60
N LEU A 3 -28.02 -34.72 -17.11
CA LEU A 3 -28.36 -33.86 -15.99
C LEU A 3 -27.78 -34.41 -14.68
N ILE A 4 -27.12 -33.55 -13.92
CA ILE A 4 -26.64 -33.83 -12.55
C ILE A 4 -27.83 -33.69 -11.59
N PRO A 5 -28.11 -34.66 -10.69
CA PRO A 5 -29.19 -34.56 -9.71
C PRO A 5 -28.80 -33.55 -8.59
N ARG A 6 -29.73 -32.66 -8.25
CA ARG A 6 -29.70 -31.84 -7.04
C ARG A 6 -30.06 -32.73 -5.84
N GLY A 7 -29.17 -32.79 -4.84
CA GLY A 7 -29.44 -33.46 -3.56
C GLY A 7 -28.17 -33.80 -2.84
N GLY A 8 -27.53 -32.84 -2.17
CA GLY A 8 -26.49 -33.10 -1.17
C GLY A 8 -27.11 -33.20 0.23
N PRO A 9 -26.52 -34.01 1.15
CA PRO A 9 -27.09 -34.22 2.48
C PRO A 9 -26.99 -32.93 3.34
N GLU A 10 -28.12 -32.55 3.92
CA GLU A 10 -28.16 -31.54 4.98
C GLU A 10 -27.50 -32.12 6.24
N PHE A 11 -26.42 -31.48 6.71
CA PHE A 11 -25.83 -31.74 8.02
C PHE A 11 -26.61 -30.95 9.08
N PRO A 12 -27.17 -31.59 10.13
CA PRO A 12 -27.85 -30.87 11.19
C PRO A 12 -26.84 -30.09 12.03
N ILE A 13 -27.02 -28.77 12.10
CA ILE A 13 -26.29 -27.90 13.01
C ILE A 13 -26.84 -28.13 14.42
N ALA A 14 -26.04 -28.74 15.30
CA ALA A 14 -26.39 -28.87 16.72
C ALA A 14 -26.42 -27.48 17.39
N PRO A 15 -27.40 -27.20 18.26
CA PRO A 15 -27.47 -25.91 18.95
C PRO A 15 -26.35 -25.79 19.98
N TYR A 16 -25.65 -24.67 19.95
CA TYR A 16 -24.64 -24.29 20.95
C TYR A 16 -25.28 -24.22 22.35
N PRO A 17 -24.67 -24.80 23.38
CA PRO A 17 -25.19 -24.68 24.75
C PRO A 17 -24.98 -23.26 25.29
N GLN A 18 -26.09 -22.58 25.54
CA GLN A 18 -26.10 -21.30 26.25
C GLN A 18 -25.92 -21.52 27.75
N ARG A 19 -24.69 -21.69 28.22
CA ARG A 19 -24.29 -21.46 29.62
C ARG A 19 -22.80 -21.13 29.69
N GLY A 20 -22.50 -19.84 29.78
CA GLY A 20 -21.19 -19.36 30.18
C GLY A 20 -20.94 -19.67 31.67
N PRO A 21 -19.69 -19.92 32.09
CA PRO A 21 -19.34 -20.13 33.48
C PRO A 21 -19.61 -18.88 34.30
N ARG A 22 -20.25 -19.03 35.48
CA ARG A 22 -20.41 -17.96 36.49
C ARG A 22 -19.01 -17.60 37.01
N VAL A 23 -18.59 -16.37 36.77
CA VAL A 23 -17.39 -15.77 37.37
C VAL A 23 -17.71 -15.45 38.82
N PRO A 24 -16.90 -15.87 39.81
CA PRO A 24 -17.10 -15.45 41.20
C PRO A 24 -16.89 -13.93 41.38
N GLN A 25 -17.85 -13.27 41.97
CA GLN A 25 -17.74 -11.87 42.40
C GLN A 25 -16.86 -11.76 43.65
N SER A 26 -15.54 -11.76 43.49
CA SER A 26 -14.62 -11.25 44.51
C SER A 26 -13.24 -11.04 43.88
N LEU A 27 -13.12 -10.04 43.03
CA LEU A 27 -11.82 -9.42 42.76
C LEU A 27 -11.95 -7.97 43.23
N VAL A 28 -11.26 -7.66 44.30
CA VAL A 28 -10.97 -6.29 44.78
C VAL A 28 -10.39 -5.52 43.58
N PRO A 29 -10.84 -4.28 43.30
CA PRO A 29 -10.22 -3.45 42.28
C PRO A 29 -8.77 -3.17 42.73
N ILE A 30 -7.81 -3.76 42.01
CA ILE A 30 -6.45 -3.23 42.04
C ILE A 30 -6.56 -1.89 41.30
N GLU A 31 -6.47 -0.80 42.08
CA GLU A 31 -6.40 0.54 41.54
C GLU A 31 -5.27 0.59 40.50
N SER A 32 -5.67 0.77 39.24
CA SER A 32 -4.79 0.96 38.10
C SER A 32 -4.20 2.38 38.10
N HIS A 33 -3.39 2.71 39.11
CA HIS A 33 -2.50 3.87 39.11
C HIS A 33 -1.08 3.49 38.67
N LEU A 34 -0.95 2.53 37.81
CA LEU A 34 0.32 2.21 37.15
C LEU A 34 0.12 2.37 35.67
N THR A 35 0.56 3.56 35.15
CA THR A 35 1.57 3.60 34.13
C THR A 35 1.10 3.77 32.69
N THR A 36 0.54 4.89 32.37
CA THR A 36 0.62 5.44 31.02
C THR A 36 2.06 5.89 30.70
N ASP A 37 2.85 6.27 31.73
CA ASP A 37 4.21 6.81 31.56
C ASP A 37 5.32 5.77 31.37
N MET A 38 5.19 4.52 31.84
CA MET A 38 6.27 3.53 31.71
C MET A 38 6.32 2.83 30.35
N THR A 39 5.22 2.76 29.61
CA THR A 39 5.22 2.19 28.26
C THR A 39 5.76 3.15 27.20
N ASP A 40 5.61 4.46 27.40
CA ASP A 40 6.17 5.47 26.51
C ASP A 40 7.71 5.59 26.62
N PHE A 41 8.28 5.29 27.79
CA PHE A 41 9.73 5.32 27.98
C PHE A 41 10.50 4.19 27.26
N LEU A 42 9.79 3.17 26.73
CA LEU A 42 10.38 2.01 26.08
C LEU A 42 10.24 2.00 24.55
N ARG A 43 9.42 2.88 23.98
CA ARG A 43 9.20 2.90 22.52
C ARG A 43 10.31 3.66 21.82
N LYS A 44 11.03 2.98 20.92
CA LYS A 44 12.05 3.61 20.09
C LYS A 44 11.42 4.53 19.05
N ARG A 45 12.02 5.69 18.81
CA ARG A 45 11.63 6.57 17.69
C ARG A 45 12.08 5.96 16.37
N VAL A 46 11.25 6.09 15.35
CA VAL A 46 11.47 5.48 14.04
C VAL A 46 11.46 6.54 12.96
N VAL A 47 12.51 6.57 12.16
CA VAL A 47 12.69 7.56 11.09
C VAL A 47 12.80 6.90 9.73
N VAL A 48 12.44 7.64 8.68
CA VAL A 48 12.64 7.24 7.29
C VAL A 48 13.95 7.79 6.80
N THR A 49 14.89 6.91 6.47
CA THR A 49 16.25 7.29 6.03
C THR A 49 16.49 7.06 4.54
N GLY A 50 15.65 6.29 3.87
CA GLY A 50 15.76 6.03 2.44
C GLY A 50 14.43 5.70 1.78
N VAL A 51 14.36 6.01 0.50
CA VAL A 51 13.17 5.78 -0.34
C VAL A 51 13.57 5.13 -1.67
N GLY A 52 12.71 4.23 -2.17
CA GLY A 52 12.84 3.60 -3.48
C GLY A 52 11.49 3.56 -4.17
N ALA A 53 11.46 3.83 -5.47
CA ALA A 53 10.21 3.87 -6.23
C ALA A 53 10.42 3.45 -7.68
N ILE A 54 9.55 2.56 -8.14
CA ILE A 54 9.39 2.18 -9.55
C ILE A 54 7.90 2.26 -9.85
N THR A 55 7.52 3.19 -10.73
CA THR A 55 6.12 3.59 -10.92
C THR A 55 5.84 3.90 -12.39
N PRO A 56 4.57 3.98 -12.81
CA PRO A 56 4.20 4.41 -14.17
C PRO A 56 4.70 5.81 -14.57
N ILE A 57 5.09 6.65 -13.62
CA ILE A 57 5.53 8.03 -13.85
C ILE A 57 7.02 8.29 -13.54
N GLY A 58 7.76 7.25 -13.19
CA GLY A 58 9.21 7.32 -12.95
C GLY A 58 9.76 6.06 -12.29
N ASN A 59 10.98 5.67 -12.66
CA ASN A 59 11.66 4.45 -12.20
C ASN A 59 12.70 4.72 -11.13
N THR A 60 12.80 5.94 -10.64
CA THR A 60 13.62 6.34 -9.50
C THR A 60 12.82 7.27 -8.58
N PRO A 61 13.18 7.42 -7.30
CA PRO A 61 12.50 8.36 -6.41
C PRO A 61 12.49 9.81 -6.94
N ALA A 62 13.56 10.22 -7.60
CA ALA A 62 13.66 11.57 -8.18
C ALA A 62 12.71 11.76 -9.37
N GLU A 63 12.67 10.80 -10.30
CA GLU A 63 11.74 10.82 -11.43
C GLU A 63 10.29 10.72 -10.99
N TYR A 64 10.02 9.88 -9.96
CA TYR A 64 8.69 9.74 -9.37
C TYR A 64 8.24 11.07 -8.76
N TRP A 65 9.10 11.71 -7.96
CA TRP A 65 8.79 13.01 -7.36
C TRP A 65 8.54 14.08 -8.42
N GLU A 66 9.39 14.18 -9.42
CA GLU A 66 9.20 15.11 -10.54
C GLU A 66 7.87 14.83 -11.28
N GLY A 67 7.56 13.56 -11.53
CA GLY A 67 6.28 13.15 -12.11
C GLY A 67 5.10 13.59 -11.26
N LEU A 68 5.18 13.43 -9.93
CA LEU A 68 4.14 13.84 -8.99
C LEU A 68 3.89 15.35 -9.01
N ILE A 69 4.93 16.18 -8.89
CA ILE A 69 4.77 17.63 -8.79
C ILE A 69 4.40 18.30 -10.10
N THR A 70 4.71 17.67 -11.24
CA THR A 70 4.33 18.16 -12.59
C THR A 70 2.97 17.64 -13.03
N GLY A 71 2.33 16.72 -12.28
CA GLY A 71 1.07 16.12 -12.68
C GLY A 71 1.21 15.19 -13.89
N ARG A 72 2.35 14.46 -14.00
CA ARG A 72 2.59 13.54 -15.12
C ARG A 72 1.58 12.40 -15.10
N ASN A 73 0.90 12.17 -16.22
CA ASN A 73 0.03 11.02 -16.39
C ASN A 73 0.86 9.76 -16.75
N GLY A 74 0.68 8.67 -15.99
CA GLY A 74 1.28 7.36 -16.24
C GLY A 74 0.37 6.35 -16.95
N ILE A 75 -0.91 6.70 -17.12
CA ILE A 75 -1.94 5.82 -17.64
C ILE A 75 -1.96 5.88 -19.17
N GLY A 76 -2.08 4.75 -19.81
CA GLY A 76 -2.16 4.60 -21.26
C GLY A 76 -2.83 3.29 -21.65
N GLU A 77 -2.82 2.99 -22.95
CA GLU A 77 -3.26 1.69 -23.45
C GLU A 77 -2.35 0.57 -22.91
N ILE A 78 -2.94 -0.59 -22.63
CA ILE A 78 -2.19 -1.79 -22.21
C ILE A 78 -1.29 -2.27 -23.34
N THR A 79 0.00 -2.44 -23.04
CA THR A 79 1.00 -2.94 -23.97
C THR A 79 1.60 -4.30 -23.57
N LEU A 80 1.41 -4.72 -22.32
CA LEU A 80 1.95 -5.97 -21.76
C LEU A 80 1.30 -7.23 -22.34
N PHE A 81 0.10 -7.10 -22.94
CA PHE A 81 -0.61 -8.16 -23.64
C PHE A 81 -1.64 -7.58 -24.64
N ASP A 82 -2.19 -8.40 -25.53
CA ASP A 82 -3.28 -8.00 -26.43
C ASP A 82 -4.59 -7.85 -25.65
N ALA A 83 -4.96 -6.60 -25.34
CA ALA A 83 -6.17 -6.25 -24.61
C ALA A 83 -7.40 -6.04 -25.52
N SER A 84 -7.35 -6.30 -26.81
CA SER A 84 -8.42 -6.00 -27.78
C SER A 84 -9.78 -6.65 -27.43
N ARG A 85 -9.75 -7.77 -26.70
CA ARG A 85 -10.95 -8.50 -26.26
C ARG A 85 -11.47 -8.09 -24.88
N HIS A 86 -10.80 -7.15 -24.22
CA HIS A 86 -11.19 -6.67 -22.88
C HIS A 86 -11.99 -5.38 -22.96
N ASP A 87 -12.99 -5.24 -22.07
CA ASP A 87 -13.76 -4.00 -21.96
C ASP A 87 -12.89 -2.85 -21.40
N CYS A 88 -11.98 -3.15 -20.46
CA CYS A 88 -10.96 -2.22 -20.01
C CYS A 88 -9.64 -2.53 -20.72
N ARG A 89 -9.11 -1.54 -21.46
CA ARG A 89 -7.88 -1.64 -22.26
C ARG A 89 -6.79 -0.67 -21.83
N ILE A 90 -6.91 -0.10 -20.63
CA ILE A 90 -6.03 0.92 -20.09
C ILE A 90 -5.41 0.49 -18.76
N ALA A 91 -4.17 0.89 -18.52
CA ALA A 91 -3.45 0.65 -17.27
C ALA A 91 -2.32 1.67 -17.04
N GLY A 92 -1.86 1.77 -15.81
CA GLY A 92 -0.61 2.43 -15.44
C GLY A 92 0.54 1.42 -15.46
N GLU A 93 1.15 1.20 -16.61
CA GLU A 93 2.29 0.29 -16.76
C GLU A 93 3.62 0.98 -16.43
N VAL A 94 4.53 0.26 -15.78
CA VAL A 94 5.92 0.70 -15.59
C VAL A 94 6.65 0.63 -16.93
N LYS A 95 7.15 1.78 -17.40
CA LYS A 95 7.80 1.96 -18.68
C LYS A 95 9.31 1.90 -18.53
N ASN A 96 10.02 1.34 -19.54
CA ASN A 96 11.49 1.34 -19.63
C ASN A 96 12.19 0.72 -18.38
N PHE A 97 11.58 -0.25 -17.73
CA PHE A 97 12.19 -1.00 -16.64
C PHE A 97 12.94 -2.21 -17.20
N ASP A 98 14.25 -2.23 -16.99
CA ASP A 98 15.09 -3.40 -17.25
C ASP A 98 15.52 -4.01 -15.90
N PRO A 99 15.08 -5.25 -15.57
CA PRO A 99 15.49 -5.91 -14.34
C PRO A 99 17.01 -6.17 -14.29
N HIS A 100 17.70 -6.19 -15.43
CA HIS A 100 19.15 -6.44 -15.49
C HIS A 100 19.99 -5.30 -14.90
N ASP A 101 19.41 -4.11 -14.73
CA ASP A 101 20.06 -3.01 -14.01
C ASP A 101 20.17 -3.30 -12.49
N TYR A 102 19.39 -4.27 -11.99
CA TYR A 102 19.28 -4.58 -10.56
C TYR A 102 19.64 -6.02 -10.19
N MET A 103 19.56 -6.97 -11.11
CA MET A 103 19.80 -8.39 -10.88
C MET A 103 20.35 -9.08 -12.13
N ASP A 104 21.06 -10.19 -11.96
CA ASP A 104 21.59 -10.89 -13.12
C ASP A 104 20.49 -11.56 -13.96
N ARG A 105 20.83 -11.85 -15.23
CA ARG A 105 19.88 -12.39 -16.21
C ARG A 105 19.30 -13.76 -15.81
N LYS A 106 20.06 -14.57 -15.09
CA LYS A 106 19.60 -15.90 -14.66
C LYS A 106 18.63 -15.80 -13.49
N GLU A 107 18.91 -14.88 -12.58
CA GLU A 107 18.04 -14.58 -11.44
C GLU A 107 16.73 -13.93 -11.92
N ALA A 108 16.79 -12.91 -12.76
CA ALA A 108 15.61 -12.23 -13.32
C ALA A 108 14.62 -13.21 -13.96
N LYS A 109 15.11 -14.24 -14.70
CA LYS A 109 14.28 -15.27 -15.30
C LYS A 109 13.56 -16.20 -14.32
N ARG A 110 13.98 -16.22 -13.05
CA ARG A 110 13.39 -17.02 -11.97
C ARG A 110 12.55 -16.21 -11.01
N MET A 111 12.35 -14.95 -11.32
CA MET A 111 11.55 -13.99 -10.55
C MET A 111 10.36 -13.54 -11.39
N GLU A 112 9.22 -13.47 -10.76
CA GLU A 112 8.06 -12.83 -11.37
C GLU A 112 8.19 -11.29 -11.25
N ARG A 113 7.50 -10.56 -12.14
CA ARG A 113 7.66 -9.10 -12.30
C ARG A 113 7.45 -8.32 -11.00
N PHE A 114 6.43 -8.67 -10.18
CA PHE A 114 6.22 -7.97 -8.90
C PHE A 114 7.43 -8.07 -7.97
N SER A 115 8.08 -9.23 -7.93
CA SER A 115 9.29 -9.44 -7.14
C SER A 115 10.49 -8.69 -7.72
N GLN A 116 10.63 -8.63 -9.06
CA GLN A 116 11.68 -7.84 -9.72
C GLN A 116 11.56 -6.36 -9.35
N LEU A 117 10.33 -5.80 -9.40
CA LEU A 117 10.04 -4.42 -9.01
C LEU A 117 10.35 -4.16 -7.53
N GLY A 118 9.92 -5.09 -6.64
CA GLY A 118 10.17 -5.01 -5.20
C GLY A 118 11.66 -5.01 -4.85
N VAL A 119 12.45 -5.93 -5.43
CA VAL A 119 13.91 -6.01 -5.23
C VAL A 119 14.60 -4.76 -5.77
N ALA A 120 14.22 -4.30 -6.95
CA ALA A 120 14.82 -3.10 -7.56
C ALA A 120 14.55 -1.84 -6.70
N ALA A 121 13.30 -1.61 -6.27
CA ALA A 121 12.96 -0.51 -5.38
C ALA A 121 13.66 -0.61 -4.02
N SER A 122 13.85 -1.83 -3.48
CA SER A 122 14.59 -2.06 -2.23
C SER A 122 16.07 -1.68 -2.35
N LYS A 123 16.72 -2.03 -3.47
CA LYS A 123 18.09 -1.62 -3.75
C LYS A 123 18.22 -0.10 -3.88
N GLN A 124 17.26 0.56 -4.53
CA GLN A 124 17.21 2.02 -4.59
C GLN A 124 17.11 2.63 -3.19
N ALA A 125 16.19 2.13 -2.35
CA ALA A 125 15.98 2.64 -0.99
C ALA A 125 17.24 2.49 -0.11
N LEU A 126 17.94 1.37 -0.19
CA LEU A 126 19.22 1.16 0.51
C LEU A 126 20.32 2.11 0.00
N ALA A 127 20.41 2.30 -1.32
CA ALA A 127 21.36 3.22 -1.92
C ALA A 127 21.09 4.68 -1.52
N ASP A 128 19.82 5.10 -1.53
CA ASP A 128 19.39 6.42 -1.10
C ASP A 128 19.67 6.65 0.40
N ALA A 129 19.40 5.66 1.25
CA ALA A 129 19.73 5.65 2.67
C ALA A 129 21.25 5.64 2.93
N LYS A 130 22.07 5.33 1.94
CA LYS A 130 23.50 4.98 2.12
C LYS A 130 23.67 3.92 3.21
N PHE A 131 22.77 2.94 3.23
CA PHE A 131 22.74 1.88 4.24
C PHE A 131 23.37 0.62 3.67
N VAL A 132 24.46 0.18 4.28
CA VAL A 132 25.20 -1.03 3.87
C VAL A 132 24.88 -2.16 4.85
N ILE A 133 24.35 -3.26 4.34
CA ILE A 133 24.15 -4.48 5.11
C ILE A 133 25.43 -5.31 5.03
N ASN A 134 25.90 -5.77 6.17
CA ASN A 134 27.12 -6.58 6.31
C ASN A 134 26.98 -7.58 7.47
N ASP A 135 27.97 -8.41 7.71
CA ASP A 135 27.92 -9.45 8.74
C ASP A 135 27.69 -8.93 10.17
N LEU A 136 27.99 -7.64 10.46
CA LEU A 136 27.81 -7.06 11.78
C LEU A 136 26.37 -6.59 12.05
N ASN A 137 25.61 -6.25 11.01
CA ASN A 137 24.27 -5.70 11.15
C ASN A 137 23.17 -6.53 10.47
N ALA A 138 23.51 -7.54 9.68
CA ALA A 138 22.55 -8.31 8.89
C ALA A 138 21.36 -8.86 9.70
N GLU A 139 21.60 -9.35 10.92
CA GLU A 139 20.57 -9.91 11.81
C GLU A 139 19.66 -8.83 12.43
N GLN A 140 20.07 -7.55 12.38
CA GLN A 140 19.32 -6.42 12.88
C GLN A 140 18.54 -5.68 11.77
N VAL A 141 18.63 -6.16 10.52
CA VAL A 141 17.92 -5.60 9.36
C VAL A 141 16.88 -6.57 8.88
N GLY A 142 15.61 -6.19 9.00
CA GLY A 142 14.48 -7.02 8.55
C GLY A 142 13.83 -6.50 7.27
N ILE A 143 12.86 -7.28 6.75
CA ILE A 143 12.15 -6.97 5.50
C ILE A 143 10.67 -7.33 5.65
N ILE A 144 9.78 -6.39 5.34
CA ILE A 144 8.36 -6.66 5.16
C ILE A 144 7.90 -5.97 3.88
N ILE A 145 7.54 -6.73 2.85
CA ILE A 145 7.03 -6.18 1.58
C ILE A 145 5.66 -6.77 1.32
N GLY A 146 4.64 -5.90 1.23
CA GLY A 146 3.27 -6.29 0.95
C GLY A 146 3.02 -6.49 -0.54
N SER A 147 2.14 -7.44 -0.87
CA SER A 147 1.59 -7.65 -2.21
C SER A 147 0.16 -8.19 -2.05
N GLY A 148 -0.77 -7.70 -2.86
CA GLY A 148 -2.17 -8.11 -2.77
C GLY A 148 -2.45 -9.45 -3.46
N ILE A 149 -1.73 -9.73 -4.55
CA ILE A 149 -1.99 -10.87 -5.43
C ILE A 149 -0.76 -11.77 -5.59
N GLY A 150 0.44 -11.19 -5.62
CA GLY A 150 1.66 -11.94 -5.94
C GLY A 150 1.79 -12.25 -7.43
N GLY A 151 2.36 -13.41 -7.77
CA GLY A 151 2.72 -13.78 -9.14
C GLY A 151 1.57 -14.34 -9.98
N ILE A 152 0.55 -13.54 -10.26
CA ILE A 152 -0.62 -13.97 -11.05
C ILE A 152 -0.26 -14.30 -12.50
N LYS A 153 0.69 -13.59 -13.11
CA LYS A 153 1.12 -13.86 -14.49
C LYS A 153 1.71 -15.25 -14.64
N VAL A 154 2.59 -15.66 -13.71
CA VAL A 154 3.16 -17.02 -13.76
C VAL A 154 2.09 -18.08 -13.56
N MET A 155 1.06 -17.82 -12.74
CA MET A 155 -0.08 -18.72 -12.57
C MET A 155 -0.83 -18.92 -13.89
N GLU A 156 -1.17 -17.85 -14.60
CA GLU A 156 -1.84 -17.89 -15.91
C GLU A 156 -1.02 -18.67 -16.95
N GLU A 157 0.28 -18.37 -17.06
CA GLU A 157 1.20 -19.03 -17.99
C GLU A 157 1.33 -20.53 -17.69
N GLN A 158 1.53 -20.89 -16.42
CA GLN A 158 1.71 -22.29 -16.03
C GLN A 158 0.40 -23.10 -16.13
N GLN A 159 -0.76 -22.48 -15.85
CA GLN A 159 -2.05 -23.11 -16.10
C GLN A 159 -2.23 -23.42 -17.59
N THR A 160 -1.87 -22.52 -18.46
CA THR A 160 -1.90 -22.72 -19.92
C THR A 160 -0.97 -23.86 -20.35
N ILE A 161 0.25 -23.92 -19.80
CA ILE A 161 1.20 -25.00 -20.06
C ILE A 161 0.65 -26.33 -19.55
N TYR A 162 0.10 -26.39 -18.35
CA TYR A 162 -0.49 -27.58 -17.75
C TYR A 162 -1.60 -28.16 -18.65
N LEU A 163 -2.53 -27.31 -19.11
CA LEU A 163 -3.66 -27.72 -19.93
C LEU A 163 -3.22 -28.24 -21.32
N ASN A 164 -2.23 -27.59 -21.94
CA ASN A 164 -1.82 -27.90 -23.30
C ASN A 164 -0.71 -28.97 -23.40
N ARG A 165 0.11 -29.15 -22.35
CA ARG A 165 1.33 -29.98 -22.41
C ARG A 165 1.46 -30.99 -21.27
N GLY A 166 0.56 -30.95 -20.26
CA GLY A 166 0.58 -31.84 -19.10
C GLY A 166 1.49 -31.39 -17.95
N PRO A 167 1.39 -32.11 -16.78
CA PRO A 167 2.05 -31.72 -15.53
C PRO A 167 3.58 -31.67 -15.62
N ASP A 168 4.20 -32.55 -16.41
CA ASP A 168 5.66 -32.66 -16.53
C ASP A 168 6.32 -31.46 -17.23
N ARG A 169 5.52 -30.55 -17.76
CA ARG A 169 6.00 -29.34 -18.46
C ARG A 169 5.89 -28.07 -17.63
N CYS A 170 5.29 -28.12 -16.44
CA CYS A 170 5.25 -27.00 -15.53
C CYS A 170 6.66 -26.63 -15.04
N SER A 171 6.88 -25.32 -14.87
CA SER A 171 8.17 -24.82 -14.37
C SER A 171 8.43 -25.26 -12.93
N PRO A 172 9.63 -25.75 -12.58
CA PRO A 172 10.01 -26.00 -11.18
C PRO A 172 10.08 -24.72 -10.34
N PHE A 173 10.09 -23.55 -10.97
CA PHE A 173 10.08 -22.24 -10.33
C PHE A 173 8.67 -21.64 -10.20
N MET A 174 7.62 -22.34 -10.66
CA MET A 174 6.24 -21.84 -10.59
C MET A 174 5.87 -21.39 -9.17
N VAL A 175 6.06 -22.24 -8.18
CA VAL A 175 5.67 -21.94 -6.79
C VAL A 175 6.45 -20.75 -6.23
N PRO A 176 7.79 -20.69 -6.24
CA PRO A 176 8.53 -19.53 -5.75
C PRO A 176 8.29 -18.25 -6.56
N MET A 177 7.88 -18.33 -7.84
CA MET A 177 7.50 -17.15 -8.61
C MET A 177 6.09 -16.65 -8.27
N MET A 178 5.19 -17.55 -7.82
CA MET A 178 3.78 -17.23 -7.59
C MET A 178 3.53 -16.63 -6.20
N ILE A 179 4.17 -17.15 -5.14
CA ILE A 179 3.80 -16.80 -3.76
C ILE A 179 4.22 -15.37 -3.39
N ALA A 180 3.30 -14.63 -2.75
CA ALA A 180 3.44 -13.20 -2.50
C ALA A 180 4.64 -12.81 -1.61
N ASN A 181 5.06 -13.71 -0.69
CA ASN A 181 6.20 -13.45 0.21
C ASN A 181 7.56 -13.44 -0.52
N MET A 182 7.61 -13.81 -1.80
CA MET A 182 8.90 -13.90 -2.51
C MET A 182 9.51 -12.54 -2.82
N ALA A 183 8.73 -11.46 -2.88
CA ALA A 183 9.32 -10.12 -2.96
C ALA A 183 10.22 -9.85 -1.75
N ALA A 184 9.75 -10.15 -0.53
CA ALA A 184 10.55 -10.00 0.69
C ALA A 184 11.69 -11.04 0.77
N GLY A 185 11.41 -12.31 0.44
CA GLY A 185 12.42 -13.38 0.46
C GLY A 185 13.56 -13.14 -0.51
N LEU A 186 13.26 -12.74 -1.75
CA LEU A 186 14.28 -12.43 -2.75
C LEU A 186 15.05 -11.15 -2.40
N THR A 187 14.38 -10.14 -1.85
CA THR A 187 15.07 -8.95 -1.34
C THR A 187 16.10 -9.33 -0.27
N ALA A 188 15.76 -10.27 0.66
CA ALA A 188 16.72 -10.76 1.65
C ALA A 188 17.93 -11.44 1.01
N ILE A 189 17.70 -12.29 0.02
CA ILE A 189 18.79 -12.98 -0.71
C ILE A 189 19.71 -11.95 -1.40
N HIS A 190 19.13 -10.92 -2.04
CA HIS A 190 19.89 -9.91 -2.78
C HIS A 190 20.61 -8.88 -1.88
N THR A 191 20.13 -8.67 -0.66
CA THR A 191 20.66 -7.63 0.24
C THR A 191 21.49 -8.18 1.39
N GLY A 192 21.35 -9.46 1.71
CA GLY A 192 21.98 -10.10 2.85
C GLY A 192 21.29 -9.83 4.19
N ALA A 193 20.12 -9.20 4.23
CA ALA A 193 19.33 -8.98 5.45
C ALA A 193 18.87 -10.32 6.05
N LYS A 194 19.08 -10.53 7.36
CA LYS A 194 18.79 -11.78 8.08
C LYS A 194 17.85 -11.57 9.27
N GLY A 195 17.35 -10.37 9.49
CA GLY A 195 16.38 -10.04 10.52
C GLY A 195 14.97 -10.53 10.20
N PRO A 196 13.93 -10.04 10.89
CA PRO A 196 12.54 -10.43 10.63
C PRO A 196 12.16 -10.30 9.16
N ASN A 197 11.54 -11.33 8.57
CA ASN A 197 11.14 -11.32 7.16
C ASN A 197 9.71 -11.85 7.01
N SER A 198 8.82 -11.04 6.41
CA SER A 198 7.44 -11.45 6.14
C SER A 198 6.82 -10.68 4.97
N CYS A 199 5.55 -11.00 4.68
CA CYS A 199 4.75 -10.34 3.67
C CYS A 199 3.35 -10.07 4.23
N SER A 200 2.89 -8.83 4.17
CA SER A 200 1.50 -8.48 4.46
C SER A 200 0.64 -8.67 3.21
N VAL A 201 -0.48 -9.40 3.35
CA VAL A 201 -1.44 -9.66 2.24
C VAL A 201 -2.82 -9.19 2.68
N THR A 202 -3.09 -7.91 2.51
CA THR A 202 -4.35 -7.22 2.89
C THR A 202 -4.91 -6.41 1.71
N ALA A 203 -4.92 -7.04 0.53
CA ALA A 203 -5.37 -6.44 -0.72
C ALA A 203 -4.68 -5.06 -0.96
N CYS A 204 -5.48 -4.00 -1.24
CA CYS A 204 -4.94 -2.67 -1.53
C CYS A 204 -4.22 -2.01 -0.34
N ALA A 205 -4.39 -2.50 0.88
CA ALA A 205 -3.72 -2.01 2.07
C ALA A 205 -2.39 -2.72 2.39
N ALA A 206 -2.00 -3.74 1.59
CA ALA A 206 -0.86 -4.62 1.89
C ALA A 206 0.45 -3.86 2.09
N GLY A 207 0.78 -2.90 1.23
CA GLY A 207 1.99 -2.09 1.35
C GLY A 207 2.01 -1.20 2.60
N SER A 208 0.87 -0.59 2.94
CA SER A 208 0.75 0.21 4.17
C SER A 208 0.80 -0.64 5.43
N ASN A 209 0.17 -1.83 5.44
CA ASN A 209 0.34 -2.79 6.54
C ASN A 209 1.79 -3.21 6.71
N ALA A 210 2.49 -3.53 5.61
CA ALA A 210 3.90 -3.90 5.65
C ALA A 210 4.78 -2.81 6.29
N ILE A 211 4.52 -1.54 5.97
CA ILE A 211 5.21 -0.39 6.59
C ILE A 211 4.84 -0.26 8.06
N GLY A 212 3.55 -0.37 8.41
CA GLY A 212 3.07 -0.29 9.79
C GLY A 212 3.61 -1.41 10.68
N ASP A 213 3.63 -2.64 10.17
CA ASP A 213 4.17 -3.80 10.90
C ASP A 213 5.70 -3.67 11.08
N ALA A 214 6.42 -3.21 10.05
CA ALA A 214 7.85 -2.90 10.13
C ALA A 214 8.13 -1.79 11.16
N PHE A 215 7.32 -0.74 11.18
CA PHE A 215 7.39 0.32 12.20
C PHE A 215 7.30 -0.26 13.62
N ARG A 216 6.36 -1.18 13.87
CA ARG A 216 6.24 -1.83 15.19
C ARG A 216 7.47 -2.65 15.56
N LEU A 217 8.10 -3.33 14.60
CA LEU A 217 9.32 -4.11 14.87
C LEU A 217 10.50 -3.21 15.25
N VAL A 218 10.69 -2.08 14.57
CA VAL A 218 11.73 -1.10 14.93
C VAL A 218 11.41 -0.44 16.26
N GLN A 219 10.16 0.02 16.45
CA GLN A 219 9.68 0.66 17.67
C GLN A 219 9.84 -0.24 18.90
N GLY A 220 9.58 -1.54 18.74
CA GLY A 220 9.73 -2.56 19.79
C GLY A 220 11.18 -3.04 19.99
N GLY A 221 12.14 -2.61 19.16
CA GLY A 221 13.53 -3.00 19.25
C GLY A 221 13.88 -4.41 18.73
N TYR A 222 12.96 -5.02 17.93
CA TYR A 222 13.19 -6.31 17.28
C TYR A 222 14.10 -6.21 16.06
N ALA A 223 14.23 -5.01 15.49
CA ALA A 223 15.17 -4.69 14.43
C ALA A 223 15.69 -3.26 14.60
N GLN A 224 16.89 -2.99 14.11
CA GLN A 224 17.45 -1.62 14.03
C GLN A 224 16.97 -0.91 12.78
N ALA A 225 16.77 -1.66 11.69
CA ALA A 225 16.27 -1.12 10.44
C ALA A 225 15.35 -2.13 9.74
N MET A 226 14.39 -1.63 8.96
CA MET A 226 13.49 -2.43 8.16
C MET A 226 13.42 -1.89 6.73
N ILE A 227 13.54 -2.78 5.75
CA ILE A 227 13.18 -2.55 4.35
C ILE A 227 11.69 -2.87 4.23
N CYS A 228 10.85 -1.88 3.96
CA CYS A 228 9.41 -2.10 3.98
C CYS A 228 8.65 -1.29 2.93
N GLY A 229 7.51 -1.80 2.51
CA GLY A 229 6.68 -1.17 1.50
C GLY A 229 5.79 -2.16 0.79
N GLY A 230 5.51 -1.92 -0.49
CA GLY A 230 4.68 -2.81 -1.28
C GLY A 230 5.09 -2.86 -2.74
N CYS A 231 4.75 -3.96 -3.40
CA CYS A 231 4.94 -4.16 -4.84
C CYS A 231 3.79 -4.96 -5.44
N GLU A 232 3.48 -4.69 -6.70
CA GLU A 232 2.45 -5.43 -7.44
C GLU A 232 2.72 -5.36 -8.94
N ALA A 233 2.36 -6.43 -9.69
CA ALA A 233 2.40 -6.48 -11.14
C ALA A 233 1.21 -7.28 -11.68
N ALA A 234 0.00 -6.72 -11.46
CA ALA A 234 -1.26 -7.42 -11.75
C ALA A 234 -1.91 -7.01 -13.09
N VAL A 235 -1.19 -6.31 -13.97
CA VAL A 235 -1.68 -5.97 -15.32
C VAL A 235 -1.51 -7.20 -16.21
N THR A 236 -2.46 -8.15 -16.10
CA THR A 236 -2.46 -9.43 -16.81
C THR A 236 -3.85 -9.73 -17.37
N PRO A 237 -3.99 -10.60 -18.40
CA PRO A 237 -5.28 -10.92 -19.00
C PRO A 237 -6.34 -11.37 -17.98
N LEU A 238 -6.00 -12.33 -17.13
CA LEU A 238 -6.97 -12.90 -16.17
C LEU A 238 -7.33 -11.91 -15.08
N SER A 239 -6.34 -11.17 -14.57
CA SER A 239 -6.56 -10.14 -13.55
C SER A 239 -7.47 -9.03 -14.08
N MET A 240 -7.17 -8.50 -15.28
CA MET A 240 -8.00 -7.48 -15.92
C MET A 240 -9.43 -7.99 -16.17
N ALA A 241 -9.61 -9.22 -16.63
CA ALA A 241 -10.92 -9.83 -16.81
C ALA A 241 -11.69 -9.95 -15.49
N GLY A 242 -11.02 -10.37 -14.40
CA GLY A 242 -11.62 -10.51 -13.07
C GLY A 242 -12.13 -9.19 -12.51
N PHE A 243 -11.30 -8.14 -12.54
CA PHE A 243 -11.67 -6.81 -12.05
C PHE A 243 -12.72 -6.13 -12.95
N THR A 244 -12.69 -6.35 -14.26
CA THR A 244 -13.74 -5.89 -15.19
C THR A 244 -15.08 -6.57 -14.89
N SER A 245 -15.08 -7.89 -14.68
CA SER A 245 -16.30 -8.63 -14.30
C SER A 245 -16.88 -8.16 -12.97
N ALA A 246 -16.03 -7.71 -12.03
CA ALA A 246 -16.45 -7.09 -10.78
C ALA A 246 -16.93 -5.63 -10.95
N ARG A 247 -16.86 -5.06 -12.16
CA ARG A 247 -17.26 -3.67 -12.48
C ARG A 247 -16.55 -2.62 -11.61
N THR A 248 -15.27 -2.83 -11.38
CA THR A 248 -14.45 -1.94 -10.53
C THR A 248 -13.49 -1.07 -11.33
N LEU A 249 -13.19 -1.45 -12.58
CA LEU A 249 -12.29 -0.72 -13.47
C LEU A 249 -13.01 0.36 -14.27
N SER A 250 -12.30 1.46 -14.50
CA SER A 250 -12.70 2.45 -15.52
C SER A 250 -12.62 1.82 -16.91
N THR A 251 -13.62 2.13 -17.74
CA THR A 251 -13.68 1.73 -19.14
C THR A 251 -13.49 2.90 -20.10
N ARG A 252 -12.95 4.02 -19.62
CA ARG A 252 -12.68 5.23 -20.43
C ARG A 252 -11.47 5.02 -21.37
N ASN A 253 -11.61 4.05 -22.28
CA ASN A 253 -10.55 3.67 -23.21
C ASN A 253 -10.22 4.74 -24.24
N ASP A 254 -11.19 5.61 -24.56
CA ASP A 254 -11.03 6.66 -25.58
C ASP A 254 -10.18 7.83 -25.10
N ASP A 255 -10.05 7.99 -23.77
CA ASP A 255 -9.18 9.01 -23.15
C ASP A 255 -8.51 8.46 -21.89
N PRO A 256 -7.49 7.59 -22.06
CA PRO A 256 -6.80 6.96 -20.94
C PRO A 256 -6.22 7.96 -19.94
N SER A 257 -5.75 9.10 -20.44
CA SER A 257 -5.11 10.14 -19.63
C SER A 257 -6.05 10.76 -18.60
N ARG A 258 -7.36 10.71 -18.82
CA ARG A 258 -8.41 11.26 -17.97
C ARG A 258 -9.27 10.21 -17.29
N ALA A 259 -8.86 8.95 -17.34
CA ALA A 259 -9.63 7.83 -16.78
C ALA A 259 -9.58 7.80 -15.25
N SER A 260 -8.40 7.93 -14.65
CA SER A 260 -8.27 8.04 -13.20
C SER A 260 -8.51 9.49 -12.77
N ARG A 261 -9.64 9.73 -12.12
CA ARG A 261 -10.13 11.06 -11.72
C ARG A 261 -10.76 11.06 -10.32
N PRO A 262 -9.95 10.81 -9.27
CA PRO A 262 -10.46 10.75 -7.91
C PRO A 262 -11.24 11.99 -7.51
N PHE A 263 -12.35 11.79 -6.78
CA PHE A 263 -13.27 12.83 -6.27
C PHE A 263 -14.07 13.60 -7.32
N ASP A 264 -13.82 13.33 -8.61
CA ASP A 264 -14.60 13.94 -9.71
C ASP A 264 -15.93 13.22 -9.90
N LYS A 265 -16.99 13.97 -10.25
CA LYS A 265 -18.34 13.41 -10.44
C LYS A 265 -18.44 12.42 -11.61
N ASP A 266 -17.57 12.56 -12.62
CA ASP A 266 -17.57 11.73 -13.82
C ASP A 266 -16.63 10.53 -13.73
N ARG A 267 -16.17 10.16 -12.50
CA ARG A 267 -15.38 8.95 -12.24
C ARG A 267 -16.24 7.70 -12.43
N ASP A 268 -15.65 6.66 -13.00
CA ASP A 268 -16.36 5.42 -13.37
C ASP A 268 -15.69 4.14 -12.86
N GLY A 269 -14.58 4.24 -12.15
CA GLY A 269 -13.81 3.09 -11.64
C GLY A 269 -12.33 3.42 -11.48
N PHE A 270 -11.57 2.52 -10.88
CA PHE A 270 -10.13 2.70 -10.80
C PHE A 270 -9.42 2.25 -12.09
N VAL A 271 -8.22 2.75 -12.33
CA VAL A 271 -7.31 2.25 -13.37
C VAL A 271 -6.26 1.37 -12.72
N MET A 272 -6.09 0.12 -13.18
CA MET A 272 -5.06 -0.78 -12.69
C MET A 272 -3.67 -0.20 -12.95
N GLY A 273 -2.76 -0.30 -11.98
CA GLY A 273 -1.35 0.04 -12.13
C GLY A 273 -0.44 -1.07 -11.63
N GLU A 274 0.86 -0.94 -11.93
CA GLU A 274 1.92 -1.81 -11.41
C GLU A 274 3.09 -0.97 -10.88
N GLY A 275 3.93 -1.56 -10.03
CA GLY A 275 5.10 -0.87 -9.49
C GLY A 275 5.48 -1.33 -8.09
N ALA A 276 6.41 -0.60 -7.48
CA ALA A 276 6.88 -0.81 -6.12
C ALA A 276 7.27 0.50 -5.45
N GLY A 277 6.97 0.62 -4.16
CA GLY A 277 7.43 1.71 -3.29
C GLY A 277 7.97 1.15 -1.98
N ILE A 278 9.20 1.54 -1.63
CA ILE A 278 9.94 1.00 -0.48
C ILE A 278 10.51 2.15 0.35
N LEU A 279 10.40 2.00 1.66
CA LEU A 279 11.02 2.84 2.67
C LEU A 279 12.10 2.04 3.42
N ILE A 280 13.15 2.73 3.87
CA ILE A 280 14.02 2.27 4.95
C ILE A 280 13.55 2.95 6.24
N LEU A 281 12.95 2.17 7.14
CA LEU A 281 12.66 2.58 8.50
C LEU A 281 13.82 2.23 9.40
N GLU A 282 14.24 3.17 10.24
CA GLU A 282 15.45 3.02 11.06
C GLU A 282 15.20 3.59 12.46
N GLU A 283 15.78 2.97 13.47
CA GLU A 283 15.78 3.51 14.82
C GLU A 283 16.56 4.84 14.84
N LEU A 284 16.01 5.87 15.47
CA LEU A 284 16.54 7.23 15.41
C LEU A 284 18.00 7.34 15.83
N HIS A 285 18.38 6.75 16.99
CA HIS A 285 19.78 6.84 17.47
C HIS A 285 20.73 6.12 16.54
N HIS A 286 20.31 4.99 15.96
CA HIS A 286 21.09 4.29 14.95
C HIS A 286 21.27 5.18 13.71
N ALA A 287 20.23 5.79 13.20
CA ALA A 287 20.27 6.70 12.05
C ALA A 287 21.21 7.89 12.30
N LEU A 288 21.12 8.54 13.47
CA LEU A 288 21.97 9.66 13.86
C LEU A 288 23.43 9.25 14.01
N SER A 289 23.70 8.09 14.60
CA SER A 289 25.08 7.60 14.83
C SER A 289 25.88 7.39 13.55
N ARG A 290 25.18 7.06 12.43
CA ARG A 290 25.81 6.90 11.11
C ARG A 290 25.69 8.14 10.22
N GLY A 291 25.13 9.26 10.74
CA GLY A 291 24.93 10.49 9.98
C GLY A 291 23.93 10.36 8.83
N ALA A 292 22.89 9.55 9.01
CA ALA A 292 21.86 9.34 7.99
C ALA A 292 21.07 10.63 7.71
N ARG A 293 20.70 10.82 6.44
CA ARG A 293 19.62 11.75 6.10
C ARG A 293 18.32 11.23 6.67
N ILE A 294 17.51 12.09 7.26
CA ILE A 294 16.18 11.78 7.75
C ILE A 294 15.16 12.56 6.89
N TYR A 295 14.24 11.85 6.25
CA TYR A 295 13.18 12.43 5.46
C TYR A 295 11.99 12.87 6.31
N ALA A 296 11.61 12.01 7.25
CA ALA A 296 10.48 12.20 8.17
C ALA A 296 10.60 11.21 9.33
N GLU A 297 9.87 11.45 10.41
CA GLU A 297 9.64 10.49 11.49
C GLU A 297 8.31 9.80 11.27
N MET A 298 8.27 8.49 11.33
CA MET A 298 7.02 7.74 11.38
C MET A 298 6.57 7.67 12.83
N VAL A 299 5.39 8.19 13.12
CA VAL A 299 4.91 8.39 14.50
C VAL A 299 3.66 7.60 14.83
N GLY A 300 2.87 7.19 13.83
CA GLY A 300 1.61 6.50 14.09
C GLY A 300 1.21 5.49 13.01
N TYR A 301 0.51 4.45 13.45
CA TYR A 301 -0.06 3.39 12.63
C TYR A 301 -1.43 3.00 13.18
N GLY A 302 -2.46 3.20 12.37
CA GLY A 302 -3.83 2.78 12.65
C GLY A 302 -4.28 1.69 11.69
N MET A 303 -4.85 0.61 12.22
CA MET A 303 -5.37 -0.52 11.44
C MET A 303 -6.74 -0.93 11.98
N THR A 304 -7.72 -1.10 11.10
CA THR A 304 -9.08 -1.54 11.45
C THR A 304 -9.66 -2.45 10.37
N CYS A 305 -10.81 -3.06 10.68
CA CYS A 305 -11.62 -3.81 9.74
C CYS A 305 -13.05 -3.30 9.75
N ASP A 306 -13.68 -3.21 8.56
CA ASP A 306 -15.10 -2.85 8.40
C ASP A 306 -16.05 -3.94 8.88
N ALA A 307 -15.65 -5.22 8.72
CA ALA A 307 -16.49 -6.40 9.00
C ALA A 307 -17.88 -6.30 8.34
N TYR A 308 -17.95 -5.80 7.10
CA TYR A 308 -19.20 -5.45 6.42
C TYR A 308 -19.43 -6.23 5.13
N HIS A 309 -18.55 -6.09 4.14
CA HIS A 309 -18.70 -6.69 2.82
C HIS A 309 -17.34 -7.04 2.20
N MET A 310 -17.27 -8.03 1.30
CA MET A 310 -16.01 -8.48 0.71
C MET A 310 -15.31 -7.43 -0.16
N THR A 311 -16.06 -6.53 -0.80
CA THR A 311 -15.48 -5.54 -1.75
C THR A 311 -15.95 -4.11 -1.52
N SER A 312 -17.10 -3.89 -0.84
CA SER A 312 -17.66 -2.56 -0.61
C SER A 312 -17.26 -2.03 0.76
N PRO A 313 -16.85 -0.75 0.86
CA PRO A 313 -16.60 -0.12 2.15
C PRO A 313 -17.90 0.01 2.96
N VAL A 314 -17.78 0.07 4.29
CA VAL A 314 -18.93 0.33 5.15
C VAL A 314 -19.49 1.73 4.88
N PRO A 315 -20.83 1.89 4.72
CA PRO A 315 -21.42 3.21 4.49
C PRO A 315 -21.02 4.23 5.56
N GLY A 316 -20.66 5.45 5.12
CA GLY A 316 -20.20 6.52 6.01
C GLY A 316 -18.77 6.38 6.52
N GLY A 317 -18.01 5.36 6.07
CA GLY A 317 -16.57 5.23 6.28
C GLY A 317 -16.14 5.07 7.75
N GLU A 318 -16.96 4.40 8.58
CA GLU A 318 -16.72 4.27 10.03
C GLU A 318 -15.38 3.56 10.31
N GLY A 319 -15.10 2.45 9.60
CA GLY A 319 -13.87 1.69 9.78
C GLY A 319 -12.63 2.50 9.37
N ALA A 320 -12.69 3.20 8.25
CA ALA A 320 -11.64 4.09 7.77
C ALA A 320 -11.41 5.27 8.75
N ALA A 321 -12.49 5.86 9.28
CA ALA A 321 -12.38 6.93 10.30
C ALA A 321 -11.66 6.43 11.56
N ARG A 322 -11.98 5.23 12.04
CA ARG A 322 -11.27 4.62 13.18
C ARG A 322 -9.79 4.39 12.89
N ALA A 323 -9.42 3.98 11.67
CA ALA A 323 -8.01 3.80 11.30
C ALA A 323 -7.25 5.14 11.38
N ILE A 324 -7.84 6.23 10.87
CA ILE A 324 -7.27 7.59 10.98
C ILE A 324 -7.12 7.99 12.46
N GLN A 325 -8.18 7.85 13.27
CA GLN A 325 -8.15 8.19 14.69
C GLN A 325 -7.12 7.38 15.48
N LEU A 326 -6.97 6.08 15.16
CA LEU A 326 -5.98 5.22 15.80
C LEU A 326 -4.55 5.64 15.44
N ALA A 327 -4.29 6.01 14.16
CA ALA A 327 -2.98 6.50 13.75
C ALA A 327 -2.62 7.81 14.48
N LEU A 328 -3.57 8.74 14.61
CA LEU A 328 -3.38 9.98 15.36
C LEU A 328 -3.11 9.70 16.85
N LYS A 329 -3.93 8.86 17.47
CA LYS A 329 -3.77 8.46 18.88
C LYS A 329 -2.42 7.80 19.13
N ASP A 330 -1.99 6.90 18.26
CA ASP A 330 -0.72 6.19 18.36
C ASP A 330 0.48 7.15 18.30
N GLY A 331 0.38 8.18 17.42
CA GLY A 331 1.39 9.23 17.28
C GLY A 331 1.31 10.35 18.31
N GLY A 332 0.36 10.32 19.25
CA GLY A 332 0.11 11.43 20.18
C GLY A 332 -0.27 12.73 19.47
N LEU A 333 -0.94 12.63 18.31
CA LEU A 333 -1.30 13.74 17.45
C LEU A 333 -2.75 14.16 17.65
N THR A 334 -3.02 15.47 17.57
CA THR A 334 -4.39 16.00 17.47
C THR A 334 -4.75 16.23 16.00
N PRO A 335 -6.03 16.22 15.64
CA PRO A 335 -6.47 16.49 14.25
C PRO A 335 -5.90 17.80 13.67
N GLU A 336 -5.76 18.84 14.48
CA GLU A 336 -5.31 20.18 14.08
C GLU A 336 -3.87 20.23 13.58
N LEU A 337 -3.06 19.21 13.91
CA LEU A 337 -1.68 19.10 13.45
C LEU A 337 -1.57 18.55 12.03
N VAL A 338 -2.61 17.88 11.53
CA VAL A 338 -2.61 17.28 10.19
C VAL A 338 -2.66 18.38 9.14
N SER A 339 -1.64 18.46 8.30
CA SER A 339 -1.51 19.43 7.22
C SER A 339 -1.75 18.83 5.83
N TYR A 340 -1.57 17.51 5.67
CA TYR A 340 -1.73 16.82 4.40
C TYR A 340 -2.24 15.38 4.59
N ILE A 341 -3.08 14.92 3.66
CA ILE A 341 -3.48 13.51 3.55
C ILE A 341 -3.25 13.04 2.11
N ASN A 342 -2.41 12.02 1.94
CA ASN A 342 -2.39 11.21 0.74
C ASN A 342 -3.53 10.20 0.83
N ALA A 343 -4.59 10.46 0.10
CA ALA A 343 -5.83 9.69 0.18
C ALA A 343 -5.71 8.35 -0.54
N HIS A 344 -6.51 7.39 -0.11
CA HIS A 344 -6.73 6.18 -0.89
C HIS A 344 -7.30 6.51 -2.27
N GLY A 345 -8.32 7.35 -2.37
CA GLY A 345 -8.77 8.06 -3.57
C GLY A 345 -8.69 7.25 -4.85
N THR A 346 -9.47 6.19 -4.98
CA THR A 346 -9.36 5.21 -6.08
C THR A 346 -10.04 5.63 -7.38
N SER A 347 -10.77 6.74 -7.40
CA SER A 347 -11.62 7.11 -8.55
C SER A 347 -12.81 6.17 -8.76
N THR A 348 -13.25 5.48 -7.69
CA THR A 348 -14.46 4.66 -7.74
C THR A 348 -15.67 5.43 -7.21
N PRO A 349 -16.88 5.16 -7.73
CA PRO A 349 -18.09 5.83 -7.27
C PRO A 349 -18.34 5.69 -5.76
N MET A 350 -17.92 4.58 -5.15
CA MET A 350 -18.20 4.27 -3.74
C MET A 350 -17.08 4.75 -2.79
N ASN A 351 -15.82 4.53 -3.14
CA ASN A 351 -14.72 4.83 -2.21
C ASN A 351 -14.60 6.32 -1.91
N ASP A 352 -14.58 7.16 -2.92
CA ASP A 352 -14.16 8.56 -2.77
C ASP A 352 -15.09 9.37 -1.84
N PRO A 353 -16.43 9.29 -1.93
CA PRO A 353 -17.31 9.92 -0.96
C PRO A 353 -17.27 9.26 0.42
N THR A 354 -17.04 7.94 0.49
CA THR A 354 -16.90 7.22 1.76
C THR A 354 -15.65 7.64 2.50
N GLU A 355 -14.52 7.79 1.81
CA GLU A 355 -13.27 8.28 2.38
C GLU A 355 -13.40 9.75 2.81
N THR A 356 -14.09 10.59 2.02
CA THR A 356 -14.40 11.98 2.40
C THR A 356 -15.17 12.03 3.71
N ALA A 357 -16.21 11.20 3.86
CA ALA A 357 -16.98 11.08 5.10
C ALA A 357 -16.10 10.59 6.28
N ALA A 358 -15.21 9.64 6.04
CA ALA A 358 -14.28 9.14 7.04
C ALA A 358 -13.31 10.22 7.54
N MET A 359 -12.73 11.02 6.63
CA MET A 359 -11.85 12.13 6.98
C MET A 359 -12.58 13.19 7.80
N LYS A 360 -13.80 13.57 7.42
CA LYS A 360 -14.64 14.51 8.17
C LYS A 360 -14.97 13.97 9.59
N ARG A 361 -15.32 12.70 9.68
CA ARG A 361 -15.61 12.03 10.95
C ARG A 361 -14.39 11.97 11.86
N ALA A 362 -13.20 11.73 11.30
CA ALA A 362 -11.97 11.60 12.08
C ALA A 362 -11.38 12.95 12.53
N LEU A 363 -11.47 13.98 11.69
CA LEU A 363 -10.81 15.27 11.90
C LEU A 363 -11.77 16.40 12.31
N GLY A 364 -13.09 16.16 12.29
CA GLY A 364 -14.09 17.20 12.55
C GLY A 364 -13.98 18.38 11.59
N ASP A 365 -14.20 19.60 12.07
CA ASP A 365 -14.14 20.83 11.26
C ASP A 365 -12.74 21.09 10.66
N HIS A 366 -11.69 20.46 11.22
CA HIS A 366 -10.34 20.58 10.68
C HIS A 366 -10.18 19.91 9.31
N ALA A 367 -11.02 18.93 8.96
CA ALA A 367 -11.01 18.30 7.66
C ALA A 367 -11.07 19.29 6.50
N TYR A 368 -11.78 20.40 6.65
CA TYR A 368 -11.89 21.47 5.65
C TYR A 368 -10.64 22.37 5.52
N LYS A 369 -9.66 22.19 6.41
CA LYS A 369 -8.40 22.94 6.43
C LYS A 369 -7.21 22.11 5.96
N VAL A 370 -7.40 20.80 5.83
CA VAL A 370 -6.36 19.85 5.43
C VAL A 370 -6.32 19.75 3.90
N ALA A 371 -5.14 19.84 3.33
CA ALA A 371 -4.94 19.52 1.92
C ALA A 371 -4.99 17.99 1.74
N VAL A 372 -5.77 17.53 0.79
CA VAL A 372 -5.92 16.11 0.43
C VAL A 372 -5.49 15.92 -1.02
N SER A 373 -4.78 14.85 -1.38
CA SER A 373 -4.63 14.51 -2.79
C SER A 373 -4.56 13.00 -3.01
N SER A 374 -4.96 12.55 -4.20
CA SER A 374 -4.78 11.18 -4.64
C SER A 374 -3.77 11.10 -5.78
N THR A 375 -2.61 10.50 -5.49
CA THR A 375 -1.58 10.23 -6.49
C THR A 375 -1.99 9.15 -7.50
N LYS A 376 -3.04 8.37 -7.19
CA LYS A 376 -3.63 7.40 -8.13
C LYS A 376 -4.21 8.06 -9.38
N SER A 377 -4.50 9.36 -9.33
CA SER A 377 -4.86 10.14 -10.54
C SER A 377 -3.76 10.09 -11.62
N MET A 378 -2.50 9.91 -11.21
CA MET A 378 -1.31 9.89 -12.06
C MET A 378 -0.78 8.49 -12.32
N THR A 379 -0.78 7.62 -11.30
CA THR A 379 -0.15 6.28 -11.35
C THR A 379 -1.13 5.16 -11.65
N GLY A 380 -2.44 5.40 -11.50
CA GLY A 380 -3.40 4.32 -11.33
C GLY A 380 -3.28 3.68 -9.95
N HIS A 381 -3.99 2.59 -9.73
CA HIS A 381 -4.05 1.84 -8.47
C HIS A 381 -3.18 0.59 -8.55
N LEU A 382 -2.06 0.57 -7.83
CA LEU A 382 -1.09 -0.53 -7.82
C LEU A 382 -1.49 -1.65 -6.85
N LEU A 383 -2.74 -1.73 -6.43
CA LEU A 383 -3.22 -2.72 -5.46
C LEU A 383 -2.30 -2.79 -4.22
N GLY A 384 -1.66 -3.94 -3.96
CA GLY A 384 -0.74 -4.11 -2.82
C GLY A 384 0.51 -3.22 -2.87
N GLY A 385 0.91 -2.76 -4.05
CA GLY A 385 2.02 -1.81 -4.23
C GLY A 385 1.66 -0.36 -3.89
N SER A 386 0.37 0.01 -3.91
CA SER A 386 -0.10 1.39 -3.74
C SER A 386 0.39 2.02 -2.44
N GLY A 387 0.18 1.37 -1.30
CA GLY A 387 0.58 1.92 0.00
C GLY A 387 2.07 2.21 0.09
N GLY A 388 2.90 1.46 -0.62
CA GLY A 388 4.35 1.69 -0.70
C GLY A 388 4.69 2.99 -1.44
N ILE A 389 4.19 3.17 -2.68
CA ILE A 389 4.46 4.39 -3.45
C ILE A 389 3.83 5.63 -2.82
N GLU A 390 2.67 5.49 -2.19
CA GLU A 390 1.96 6.58 -1.51
C GLU A 390 2.69 7.02 -0.23
N ALA A 391 3.26 6.08 0.53
CA ALA A 391 4.12 6.42 1.65
C ALA A 391 5.39 7.15 1.19
N VAL A 392 6.02 6.72 0.07
CA VAL A 392 7.14 7.45 -0.55
C VAL A 392 6.71 8.87 -0.95
N ALA A 393 5.56 9.03 -1.62
CA ALA A 393 5.04 10.34 -2.01
C ALA A 393 4.77 11.24 -0.79
N THR A 394 4.21 10.69 0.29
CA THR A 394 3.90 11.39 1.55
C THR A 394 5.16 11.89 2.22
N VAL A 395 6.18 11.04 2.33
CA VAL A 395 7.49 11.38 2.91
C VAL A 395 8.22 12.44 2.09
N LEU A 396 8.15 12.33 0.76
CA LEU A 396 8.72 13.34 -0.14
C LEU A 396 7.96 14.68 -0.07
N ALA A 397 6.64 14.65 0.15
CA ALA A 397 5.86 15.88 0.35
C ALA A 397 6.29 16.62 1.62
N ILE A 398 6.54 15.91 2.72
CA ILE A 398 7.09 16.47 3.96
C ILE A 398 8.47 17.07 3.71
N ALA A 399 9.37 16.29 3.10
CA ALA A 399 10.76 16.70 2.91
C ALA A 399 10.92 17.93 1.98
N ASN A 400 10.02 18.07 1.00
CA ASN A 400 10.10 19.15 0.00
C ASN A 400 9.09 20.28 0.25
N ASN A 401 8.28 20.22 1.31
CA ASN A 401 7.21 21.19 1.59
C ASN A 401 6.33 21.49 0.36
N ARG A 402 5.91 20.41 -0.32
CA ARG A 402 5.10 20.52 -1.53
C ARG A 402 4.14 19.34 -1.64
N ILE A 403 2.88 19.62 -1.92
CA ILE A 403 1.82 18.63 -2.01
C ILE A 403 1.56 18.33 -3.50
N PRO A 404 1.62 17.03 -3.90
CA PRO A 404 1.22 16.59 -5.24
C PRO A 404 -0.27 16.87 -5.51
N PRO A 405 -0.67 17.11 -6.77
CA PRO A 405 -2.07 17.33 -7.10
C PRO A 405 -2.86 16.04 -7.22
N THR A 406 -4.19 16.17 -7.18
CA THR A 406 -5.11 15.25 -7.82
C THR A 406 -5.38 15.77 -9.24
N ILE A 407 -4.78 15.12 -10.26
CA ILE A 407 -5.06 15.53 -11.65
C ILE A 407 -6.45 15.02 -12.09
N ASN A 408 -7.00 15.60 -13.15
CA ASN A 408 -8.30 15.26 -13.72
C ASN A 408 -9.51 15.59 -12.83
N LEU A 409 -9.32 16.32 -11.73
CA LEU A 409 -10.41 16.83 -10.91
C LEU A 409 -10.92 18.15 -11.52
N GLU A 410 -11.98 18.06 -12.29
CA GLU A 410 -12.59 19.19 -13.00
C GLU A 410 -13.92 19.61 -12.37
N ASN A 411 -14.71 18.60 -11.97
CA ASN A 411 -16.04 18.78 -11.40
C ASN A 411 -16.13 17.94 -10.12
N PRO A 412 -15.85 18.51 -8.93
CA PRO A 412 -16.00 17.79 -7.68
C PRO A 412 -17.40 17.19 -7.50
N ASP A 413 -17.49 15.96 -7.02
CA ASP A 413 -18.76 15.31 -6.68
C ASP A 413 -19.37 15.93 -5.41
N GLU A 414 -20.70 15.97 -5.30
CA GLU A 414 -21.41 16.55 -4.14
C GLU A 414 -20.96 15.94 -2.79
N GLY A 415 -20.63 14.63 -2.77
CA GLY A 415 -20.09 13.95 -1.60
C GLY A 415 -18.61 14.21 -1.33
N CYS A 416 -17.91 14.96 -2.19
CA CYS A 416 -16.47 15.20 -2.18
C CYS A 416 -16.19 16.71 -2.13
N ASP A 417 -16.30 17.32 -0.95
CA ASP A 417 -16.29 18.78 -0.74
C ASP A 417 -15.10 19.29 0.09
N LEU A 418 -13.99 18.50 0.16
CA LEU A 418 -12.74 18.93 0.79
C LEU A 418 -11.79 19.56 -0.21
N ASP A 419 -10.63 20.03 0.25
CA ASP A 419 -9.56 20.58 -0.61
C ASP A 419 -8.69 19.43 -1.17
N TYR A 420 -8.98 18.97 -2.38
CA TYR A 420 -8.28 17.85 -3.02
C TYR A 420 -7.06 18.25 -3.86
N VAL A 421 -6.55 19.47 -3.71
CA VAL A 421 -5.40 20.01 -4.46
C VAL A 421 -5.55 19.76 -5.98
N PRO A 422 -6.56 20.34 -6.64
CA PRO A 422 -6.89 19.98 -8.02
C PRO A 422 -5.80 20.42 -9.01
N ASN A 423 -5.41 19.49 -9.88
CA ASN A 423 -4.62 19.63 -11.10
C ASN A 423 -3.21 20.26 -10.98
N THR A 424 -2.90 21.02 -9.95
CA THR A 424 -1.59 21.69 -9.81
C THR A 424 -1.01 21.46 -8.41
N SER A 425 0.26 21.04 -8.34
CA SER A 425 0.96 20.86 -7.07
C SER A 425 1.07 22.17 -6.29
N ARG A 426 1.01 22.13 -4.97
CA ARG A 426 0.97 23.28 -4.08
C ARG A 426 2.16 23.30 -3.13
N ALA A 427 2.86 24.43 -3.04
CA ALA A 427 3.81 24.66 -1.95
C ALA A 427 3.04 24.81 -0.63
N ALA A 428 3.44 24.07 0.41
CA ALA A 428 2.82 24.10 1.72
C ALA A 428 3.82 23.63 2.78
N ASN A 429 3.72 24.18 3.99
CA ASN A 429 4.46 23.62 5.12
C ASN A 429 3.77 22.33 5.57
N VAL A 430 4.40 21.17 5.33
CA VAL A 430 3.85 19.86 5.66
C VAL A 430 4.51 19.36 6.94
N GLU A 431 3.86 19.60 8.07
CA GLU A 431 4.37 19.19 9.39
C GLU A 431 3.96 17.76 9.75
N VAL A 432 2.68 17.43 9.57
CA VAL A 432 2.15 16.08 9.78
C VAL A 432 1.37 15.69 8.55
N ALA A 433 1.69 14.52 8.00
CA ALA A 433 0.99 13.94 6.87
C ALA A 433 0.51 12.52 7.16
N LEU A 434 -0.68 12.20 6.66
CA LEU A 434 -1.26 10.86 6.71
C LEU A 434 -1.23 10.22 5.33
N SER A 435 -1.10 8.88 5.29
CA SER A 435 -1.30 8.08 4.08
C SER A 435 -2.36 7.02 4.36
N ASN A 436 -3.45 7.05 3.60
CA ASN A 436 -4.60 6.16 3.77
C ASN A 436 -4.58 5.04 2.74
N SER A 437 -4.88 3.82 3.16
CA SER A 437 -5.08 2.67 2.27
C SER A 437 -6.26 1.85 2.75
N PHE A 438 -7.23 1.62 1.85
CA PHE A 438 -8.44 0.84 2.13
C PHE A 438 -8.54 -0.31 1.14
N GLY A 439 -8.68 -1.53 1.63
CA GLY A 439 -8.61 -2.75 0.82
C GLY A 439 -9.88 -3.58 0.85
N PHE A 440 -10.09 -4.35 -0.20
CA PHE A 440 -11.11 -5.41 -0.21
C PHE A 440 -10.94 -6.30 1.02
N GLY A 441 -12.06 -6.82 1.56
CA GLY A 441 -12.10 -7.48 2.86
C GLY A 441 -12.33 -6.51 4.03
N GLY A 442 -12.46 -5.20 3.74
CA GLY A 442 -12.67 -4.15 4.75
C GLY A 442 -11.40 -3.80 5.52
N HIS A 443 -10.23 -4.00 4.94
CA HIS A 443 -8.95 -3.63 5.53
C HIS A 443 -8.73 -2.12 5.42
N ASN A 444 -8.58 -1.43 6.55
CA ASN A 444 -8.32 0.00 6.60
C ASN A 444 -7.00 0.26 7.32
N VAL A 445 -6.13 1.04 6.70
CA VAL A 445 -4.83 1.42 7.24
C VAL A 445 -4.60 2.91 7.06
N THR A 446 -4.06 3.54 8.10
CA THR A 446 -3.52 4.90 8.05
C THR A 446 -2.12 4.92 8.66
N LEU A 447 -1.15 5.45 7.93
CA LEU A 447 0.20 5.74 8.39
C LEU A 447 0.30 7.24 8.70
N ALA A 448 0.96 7.60 9.80
CA ALA A 448 1.21 8.98 10.20
C ALA A 448 2.71 9.28 10.22
N PHE A 449 3.10 10.28 9.45
CA PHE A 449 4.45 10.79 9.34
C PHE A 449 4.51 12.24 9.82
N LYS A 450 5.62 12.59 10.45
CA LYS A 450 5.89 13.93 10.96
C LYS A 450 7.23 14.43 10.45
N LYS A 451 7.33 15.73 10.20
CA LYS A 451 8.59 16.38 9.88
C LYS A 451 9.56 16.19 11.02
N TYR A 452 10.79 15.82 10.68
CA TYR A 452 11.88 15.71 11.66
C TYR A 452 12.55 17.08 11.82
N HIS A 453 12.73 17.53 13.08
CA HIS A 453 13.37 18.78 13.46
C HIS A 453 14.65 18.56 14.28
#